data_fd56d51404c088667eee2db4cf2f572b
#
_entry.id   fd56d51404c088667eee2db4cf2f572b
#
_cell.length_a   1.000
_cell.length_b   1.000
_cell.length_c   1.000
_cell.angle_alpha   90.00
_cell.angle_beta   90.00
_cell.angle_gamma   90.00
#
_symmetry.space_group_name_H-M   'P 1'
#
loop_
_entity.id
_entity.type
_entity.pdbx_description
1 polymer ?
#
loop_
_entity_poly.entity_id
_entity_poly.type
_entity_poly.pdbx_seq_one_letter_code
_entity_poly.pdbx_strand_id
1 'polypeptide(L)'
;MRRRLIIFFLTGYCIIPVFAQGEINEQQKIFFRNERSFAFLLNSDGYGGSYREAKRIDFLNKRFFEIEAGNIKHPREYRMQNPYYQTPGSFKYGKINGAIYLRGSIGRQHELYKKADLGGVAVRYFYSGGPTLAFYKPVYYKILYPVSAYEYQIKEEKLDVIQHPPYDIYSKAPWVKGLGETRVIPGLFIKGGVNFEYSKEEKVIHAIEAGFTLSGYLKEIPIMATTDNQAILLSLFVSYRFGVVIDPLNPETNKFSYIFKRKKATPAY
;
A
#
# COMPACT_ATOMS: atom_id res chain seq x y z
N MET A 1 25.02 -58.78 24.06
CA MET A 1 24.68 -57.37 23.87
C MET A 1 24.57 -56.90 22.40
N ARG A 2 25.29 -57.45 21.45
CA ARG A 2 25.24 -57.02 20.01
C ARG A 2 23.95 -57.29 19.26
N ARG A 3 23.14 -58.33 19.62
CA ARG A 3 21.89 -58.65 18.94
C ARG A 3 20.72 -57.71 19.30
N ARG A 4 20.72 -57.07 20.47
CA ARG A 4 19.68 -56.14 20.89
C ARG A 4 19.85 -54.74 20.27
N LEU A 5 21.04 -54.36 19.87
CA LEU A 5 21.30 -53.08 19.20
C LEU A 5 20.82 -53.08 17.74
N ILE A 6 20.88 -54.23 17.06
CA ILE A 6 20.44 -54.37 15.66
C ILE A 6 18.90 -54.26 15.54
N ILE A 7 18.16 -54.78 16.53
CA ILE A 7 16.71 -54.68 16.55
C ILE A 7 16.24 -53.24 16.78
N PHE A 8 16.98 -52.48 17.58
CA PHE A 8 16.67 -51.05 17.83
C PHE A 8 16.95 -50.16 16.59
N PHE A 9 17.87 -50.51 15.74
CA PHE A 9 18.16 -49.80 14.48
C PHE A 9 17.18 -50.17 13.36
N LEU A 10 16.61 -51.34 13.36
CA LEU A 10 15.59 -51.75 12.36
C LEU A 10 14.19 -51.18 12.62
N THR A 11 13.86 -50.90 13.89
CA THR A 11 12.55 -50.28 14.22
C THR A 11 12.51 -48.79 14.02
N GLY A 12 13.66 -48.12 13.94
CA GLY A 12 13.75 -46.66 13.68
C GLY A 12 13.53 -46.26 12.20
N TYR A 13 13.56 -47.19 11.26
CA TYR A 13 13.47 -46.91 9.83
C TYR A 13 12.07 -46.98 9.22
N CYS A 14 11.03 -47.28 10.02
CA CYS A 14 9.62 -47.43 9.54
C CYS A 14 8.74 -46.21 9.79
N ILE A 15 9.28 -45.01 10.06
CA ILE A 15 8.48 -43.78 10.06
C ILE A 15 8.74 -43.03 8.74
N ILE A 16 8.32 -43.61 7.63
CA ILE A 16 8.13 -42.87 6.40
C ILE A 16 6.77 -42.18 6.55
N PRO A 17 6.67 -40.86 6.64
CA PRO A 17 5.40 -40.19 6.57
C PRO A 17 4.82 -40.47 5.18
N VAL A 18 3.74 -41.24 5.13
CA VAL A 18 2.91 -41.38 3.94
C VAL A 18 2.24 -40.02 3.76
N PHE A 19 2.81 -39.18 2.91
CA PHE A 19 2.08 -38.04 2.42
C PHE A 19 0.93 -38.57 1.57
N ALA A 20 -0.27 -38.47 2.13
CA ALA A 20 -1.50 -38.86 1.47
C ALA A 20 -1.62 -38.12 0.15
N GLN A 21 -1.95 -38.86 -0.88
CA GLN A 21 -2.17 -38.40 -2.23
C GLN A 21 -3.18 -37.25 -2.24
N GLY A 22 -2.74 -36.06 -2.59
CA GLY A 22 -3.62 -34.93 -2.82
C GLY A 22 -4.54 -35.25 -4.01
N GLU A 23 -5.82 -34.99 -3.87
CA GLU A 23 -6.84 -35.29 -4.88
C GLU A 23 -6.52 -34.64 -6.22
N ILE A 24 -6.44 -35.45 -7.27
CA ILE A 24 -6.14 -35.05 -8.65
C ILE A 24 -7.12 -33.98 -9.20
N ASN A 25 -8.34 -33.94 -8.64
CA ASN A 25 -9.36 -32.95 -9.03
C ASN A 25 -9.07 -31.49 -8.59
N GLU A 26 -8.27 -31.28 -7.54
CA GLU A 26 -7.88 -29.92 -7.16
C GLU A 26 -6.87 -29.30 -8.13
N GLN A 27 -6.05 -30.10 -8.79
CA GLN A 27 -5.01 -29.61 -9.70
C GLN A 27 -5.58 -28.90 -10.93
N GLN A 28 -6.70 -29.33 -11.47
CA GLN A 28 -7.33 -28.70 -12.66
C GLN A 28 -7.98 -27.35 -12.32
N LYS A 29 -8.55 -27.18 -11.13
CA LYS A 29 -9.11 -25.88 -10.68
C LYS A 29 -8.03 -24.83 -10.37
N ILE A 30 -6.82 -25.26 -10.10
CA ILE A 30 -5.72 -24.41 -9.66
C ILE A 30 -5.03 -23.67 -10.81
N PHE A 31 -5.00 -24.26 -12.00
CA PHE A 31 -4.27 -23.73 -13.17
C PHE A 31 -4.79 -22.38 -13.70
N PHE A 32 -6.04 -22.00 -13.40
CA PHE A 32 -6.72 -20.84 -14.01
C PHE A 32 -7.02 -19.71 -13.01
N ARG A 33 -6.47 -19.74 -11.81
CA ARG A 33 -6.72 -18.72 -10.79
C ARG A 33 -5.78 -17.50 -10.93
N ASN A 34 -5.96 -16.73 -12.00
CA ASN A 34 -5.41 -15.39 -12.08
C ASN A 34 -6.27 -14.44 -11.25
N GLU A 35 -5.68 -13.39 -10.73
CA GLU A 35 -6.34 -12.47 -9.80
C GLU A 35 -6.16 -11.04 -10.25
N ARG A 36 -7.22 -10.23 -10.13
CA ARG A 36 -7.18 -8.79 -10.23
C ARG A 36 -7.68 -8.19 -8.94
N SER A 37 -6.94 -7.25 -8.39
CA SER A 37 -7.30 -6.68 -7.10
C SER A 37 -6.88 -5.22 -6.98
N PHE A 38 -7.67 -4.47 -6.20
CA PHE A 38 -7.33 -3.15 -5.70
C PHE A 38 -7.00 -3.23 -4.22
N ALA A 39 -6.19 -2.30 -3.74
CA ALA A 39 -5.97 -2.16 -2.31
C ALA A 39 -5.95 -0.69 -1.90
N PHE A 40 -6.45 -0.43 -0.69
CA PHE A 40 -6.19 0.81 0.04
C PHE A 40 -5.04 0.57 1.00
N LEU A 41 -4.06 1.46 0.97
CA LEU A 41 -2.86 1.37 1.80
C LEU A 41 -2.85 2.48 2.83
N LEU A 42 -2.54 2.13 4.06
CA LEU A 42 -2.17 3.03 5.14
C LEU A 42 -0.70 2.79 5.45
N ASN A 43 0.12 3.76 5.11
CA ASN A 43 1.55 3.72 5.35
C ASN A 43 1.88 4.61 6.56
N SER A 44 2.98 4.32 7.27
CA SER A 44 3.47 5.18 8.34
C SER A 44 3.79 6.60 7.86
N ASP A 45 4.14 6.74 6.59
CA ASP A 45 4.44 8.00 5.90
C ASP A 45 3.31 8.52 5.00
N GLY A 46 2.09 7.93 5.07
CA GLY A 46 0.97 8.43 4.29
C GLY A 46 -0.15 7.42 4.02
N TYR A 47 -0.84 7.62 2.92
CA TYR A 47 -1.87 6.70 2.44
C TYR A 47 -1.83 6.63 0.92
N GLY A 48 -2.37 5.55 0.38
CA GLY A 48 -2.36 5.33 -1.06
C GLY A 48 -3.36 4.28 -1.51
N GLY A 49 -3.25 3.94 -2.79
CA GLY A 49 -4.00 2.87 -3.40
C GLY A 49 -3.14 2.09 -4.37
N SER A 50 -3.45 0.82 -4.56
CA SER A 50 -2.76 -0.01 -5.54
C SER A 50 -3.71 -0.86 -6.36
N TYR A 51 -3.26 -1.19 -7.57
CA TYR A 51 -3.86 -2.16 -8.46
C TYR A 51 -2.86 -3.27 -8.72
N ARG A 52 -3.28 -4.53 -8.56
CA ARG A 52 -2.44 -5.71 -8.75
C ARG A 52 -3.12 -6.70 -9.69
N GLU A 53 -2.35 -7.19 -10.67
CA GLU A 53 -2.67 -8.37 -11.46
C GLU A 53 -1.72 -9.50 -11.08
N ALA A 54 -2.26 -10.63 -10.62
CA ALA A 54 -1.48 -11.80 -10.25
C ALA A 54 -1.82 -12.98 -11.17
N LYS A 55 -0.76 -13.61 -11.68
CA LYS A 55 -0.83 -14.84 -12.47
C LYS A 55 -0.26 -15.99 -11.67
N ARG A 56 -0.95 -17.10 -11.65
CA ARG A 56 -0.48 -18.31 -11.01
C ARG A 56 0.61 -18.95 -11.88
N ILE A 57 1.75 -19.28 -11.27
CA ILE A 57 2.87 -19.95 -11.92
C ILE A 57 2.77 -21.44 -11.64
N ASP A 58 2.63 -21.78 -10.37
CA ASP A 58 2.52 -23.14 -9.88
C ASP A 58 1.55 -23.24 -8.69
N PHE A 59 1.53 -24.37 -8.03
CA PHE A 59 0.59 -24.69 -6.95
C PHE A 59 0.64 -23.75 -5.76
N LEU A 60 1.82 -23.22 -5.42
CA LEU A 60 2.05 -22.36 -4.25
C LEU A 60 2.45 -20.93 -4.64
N ASN A 61 2.89 -20.72 -5.89
CA ASN A 61 3.51 -19.47 -6.29
C ASN A 61 2.64 -18.71 -7.29
N LYS A 62 2.54 -17.38 -7.05
CA LYS A 62 1.97 -16.43 -7.99
C LYS A 62 3.01 -15.36 -8.32
N ARG A 63 3.05 -14.93 -9.55
CA ARG A 63 3.76 -13.73 -9.98
C ARG A 63 2.75 -12.61 -10.15
N PHE A 64 3.09 -11.43 -9.70
CA PHE A 64 2.20 -10.29 -9.86
C PHE A 64 2.93 -9.06 -10.38
N PHE A 65 2.15 -8.23 -11.05
CA PHE A 65 2.48 -6.85 -11.38
C PHE A 65 1.58 -5.94 -10.55
N GLU A 66 2.15 -4.89 -9.96
CA GLU A 66 1.42 -3.94 -9.13
C GLU A 66 1.79 -2.51 -9.48
N ILE A 67 0.77 -1.65 -9.61
CA ILE A 67 0.92 -0.20 -9.69
C ILE A 67 0.37 0.37 -8.40
N GLU A 68 1.14 1.24 -7.75
CA GLU A 68 0.79 1.86 -6.48
C GLU A 68 0.98 3.37 -6.56
N ALA A 69 0.03 4.13 -6.05
CA ALA A 69 0.10 5.58 -5.94
C ALA A 69 -0.33 6.03 -4.56
N GLY A 70 0.34 7.03 -4.01
CA GLY A 70 0.03 7.54 -2.69
C GLY A 70 0.75 8.84 -2.38
N ASN A 71 0.51 9.36 -1.18
CA ASN A 71 1.18 10.57 -0.72
C ASN A 71 2.34 10.22 0.23
N ILE A 72 3.33 11.11 0.27
CA ILE A 72 4.46 11.04 1.20
C ILE A 72 4.30 12.19 2.19
N LYS A 73 4.32 11.87 3.50
CA LYS A 73 4.31 12.83 4.60
C LYS A 73 5.63 12.76 5.36
N HIS A 74 6.12 13.90 5.76
CA HIS A 74 7.28 13.95 6.63
C HIS A 74 6.85 13.66 8.09
N PRO A 75 7.63 12.94 8.92
CA PRO A 75 7.26 12.63 10.30
C PRO A 75 7.01 13.86 11.18
N ARG A 76 7.69 14.97 10.88
CA ARG A 76 7.52 16.25 11.61
C ARG A 76 6.35 17.11 11.12
N GLU A 77 5.53 16.62 10.18
CA GLU A 77 4.34 17.35 9.75
C GLU A 77 3.27 17.35 10.85
N TYR A 78 2.99 18.51 11.41
CA TYR A 78 1.84 18.69 12.27
C TYR A 78 0.91 19.79 11.77
N ARG A 79 -0.36 19.65 12.03
CA ARG A 79 -1.38 20.61 11.62
C ARG A 79 -1.56 21.64 12.72
N MET A 80 -1.60 22.91 12.33
CA MET A 80 -1.87 24.02 13.22
C MET A 80 -2.86 25.00 12.62
N GLN A 81 -3.41 25.87 13.43
CA GLN A 81 -4.26 26.98 13.04
C GLN A 81 -3.71 28.25 13.68
N ASN A 82 -3.94 29.38 13.06
CA ASN A 82 -3.53 30.65 13.60
C ASN A 82 -4.50 31.06 14.72
N PRO A 83 -4.06 31.21 15.97
CA PRO A 83 -4.94 31.52 17.10
C PRO A 83 -5.46 32.97 17.11
N TYR A 84 -4.87 33.84 16.31
CA TYR A 84 -5.22 35.29 16.31
C TYR A 84 -6.42 35.64 15.43
N TYR A 85 -6.96 34.66 14.67
CA TYR A 85 -8.08 34.88 13.75
C TYR A 85 -9.27 34.01 14.10
N GLN A 86 -10.50 34.53 13.93
CA GLN A 86 -11.71 33.83 14.34
C GLN A 86 -12.00 32.56 13.50
N THR A 87 -11.64 32.58 12.22
CA THR A 87 -11.92 31.46 11.29
C THR A 87 -10.69 31.16 10.41
N PRO A 88 -9.55 30.82 11.00
CA PRO A 88 -8.35 30.55 10.20
C PRO A 88 -8.45 29.15 9.58
N GLY A 89 -7.95 29.02 8.36
CA GLY A 89 -7.74 27.72 7.77
C GLY A 89 -6.59 26.97 8.43
N SER A 90 -6.66 25.63 8.47
CA SER A 90 -5.56 24.83 8.97
C SER A 90 -4.41 24.76 7.96
N PHE A 91 -3.19 24.83 8.47
CA PHE A 91 -1.97 24.69 7.68
C PHE A 91 -0.90 23.86 8.38
N LYS A 92 0.20 23.55 7.69
CA LYS A 92 1.34 22.83 8.26
C LYS A 92 2.56 23.73 8.18
N TYR A 93 2.99 24.25 9.32
CA TYR A 93 4.14 25.13 9.37
C TYR A 93 5.43 24.39 8.98
N GLY A 94 6.30 25.08 8.25
CA GLY A 94 7.53 24.49 7.74
C GLY A 94 7.38 23.56 6.53
N LYS A 95 6.15 23.26 6.09
CA LYS A 95 5.95 22.43 4.90
C LYS A 95 6.11 23.28 3.63
N ILE A 96 7.20 23.02 2.88
CA ILE A 96 7.50 23.75 1.63
C ILE A 96 6.95 23.03 0.40
N ASN A 97 6.93 21.69 0.40
CA ASN A 97 6.40 20.92 -0.73
C ASN A 97 5.42 19.84 -0.28
N GLY A 98 4.43 19.58 -1.14
CA GLY A 98 3.62 18.37 -1.08
C GLY A 98 4.20 17.30 -1.98
N ALA A 99 4.32 16.06 -1.50
CA ALA A 99 4.89 14.97 -2.27
C ALA A 99 3.88 13.82 -2.43
N ILE A 100 3.86 13.24 -3.64
CA ILE A 100 3.13 12.01 -3.97
C ILE A 100 4.10 11.06 -4.67
N TYR A 101 3.85 9.76 -4.55
CA TYR A 101 4.63 8.76 -5.28
C TYR A 101 3.77 7.97 -6.26
N LEU A 102 4.43 7.49 -7.31
CA LEU A 102 3.92 6.48 -8.24
C LEU A 102 4.96 5.39 -8.33
N ARG A 103 4.55 4.14 -8.10
CA ARG A 103 5.41 2.96 -8.09
C ARG A 103 4.88 1.91 -9.05
N GLY A 104 5.78 1.28 -9.79
CA GLY A 104 5.48 0.08 -10.57
C GLY A 104 6.36 -1.06 -10.06
N SER A 105 5.79 -2.25 -9.82
CA SER A 105 6.58 -3.37 -9.31
C SER A 105 6.20 -4.70 -9.92
N ILE A 106 7.17 -5.59 -9.93
CA ILE A 106 7.00 -7.00 -10.20
C ILE A 106 7.37 -7.75 -8.93
N GLY A 107 6.54 -8.72 -8.57
CA GLY A 107 6.75 -9.49 -7.34
C GLY A 107 6.31 -10.93 -7.45
N ARG A 108 6.59 -11.66 -6.38
CA ARG A 108 6.14 -13.03 -6.16
C ARG A 108 5.39 -13.12 -4.84
N GLN A 109 4.39 -13.97 -4.82
CA GLN A 109 3.60 -14.31 -3.65
C GLN A 109 3.62 -15.83 -3.50
N HIS A 110 3.94 -16.27 -2.29
CA HIS A 110 4.01 -17.68 -1.95
C HIS A 110 2.98 -18.00 -0.87
N GLU A 111 2.24 -19.09 -1.05
CA GLU A 111 1.21 -19.55 -0.13
C GLU A 111 1.84 -20.45 0.94
N LEU A 112 1.80 -20.01 2.21
CA LEU A 112 2.29 -20.76 3.36
C LEU A 112 1.23 -21.72 3.88
N TYR A 113 0.02 -21.19 4.10
CA TYR A 113 -1.11 -21.94 4.62
C TYR A 113 -2.33 -21.69 3.73
N LYS A 114 -2.92 -22.78 3.24
CA LYS A 114 -4.18 -22.77 2.50
C LYS A 114 -5.36 -22.65 3.45
N LYS A 115 -6.49 -22.20 2.93
CA LYS A 115 -7.76 -22.30 3.64
C LYS A 115 -8.12 -23.76 3.84
N ALA A 116 -8.40 -24.14 5.08
CA ALA A 116 -8.89 -25.50 5.39
C ALA A 116 -10.34 -25.68 4.90
N ASP A 117 -11.15 -24.61 5.01
CA ASP A 117 -12.54 -24.54 4.58
C ASP A 117 -12.89 -23.12 4.08
N LEU A 118 -14.16 -22.89 3.74
CA LEU A 118 -14.68 -21.59 3.28
C LEU A 118 -14.59 -20.49 4.35
N GLY A 119 -14.46 -20.83 5.63
CA GLY A 119 -14.28 -19.90 6.76
C GLY A 119 -12.83 -19.69 7.14
N GLY A 120 -11.91 -20.45 6.58
CA GLY A 120 -10.49 -20.42 6.89
C GLY A 120 -9.78 -19.17 6.32
N VAL A 121 -8.59 -18.93 6.86
CA VAL A 121 -7.68 -17.84 6.41
C VAL A 121 -6.51 -18.46 5.68
N ALA A 122 -6.25 -18.01 4.44
CA ALA A 122 -5.01 -18.35 3.77
C ALA A 122 -3.94 -17.33 4.14
N VAL A 123 -2.74 -17.82 4.46
CA VAL A 123 -1.59 -16.99 4.79
C VAL A 123 -0.56 -17.09 3.68
N ARG A 124 -0.15 -15.94 3.16
CA ARG A 124 0.83 -15.84 2.07
C ARG A 124 1.87 -14.79 2.43
N TYR A 125 3.12 -15.00 2.07
CA TYR A 125 4.09 -13.92 2.05
C TYR A 125 4.31 -13.44 0.62
N PHE A 126 4.69 -12.20 0.49
CA PHE A 126 5.01 -11.62 -0.81
C PHE A 126 6.20 -10.66 -0.72
N TYR A 127 6.88 -10.54 -1.83
CA TYR A 127 7.94 -9.57 -2.03
C TYR A 127 7.87 -9.02 -3.45
N SER A 128 8.21 -7.77 -3.60
CA SER A 128 8.20 -7.07 -4.89
C SER A 128 9.26 -5.97 -4.90
N GLY A 129 9.60 -5.54 -6.09
CA GLY A 129 10.50 -4.42 -6.29
C GLY A 129 10.31 -3.81 -7.67
N GLY A 130 10.76 -2.57 -7.81
CA GLY A 130 10.64 -1.86 -9.06
C GLY A 130 10.97 -0.37 -8.96
N PRO A 131 10.73 0.38 -10.04
CA PRO A 131 10.92 1.81 -10.07
C PRO A 131 9.86 2.56 -9.26
N THR A 132 10.27 3.69 -8.67
CA THR A 132 9.40 4.67 -8.02
C THR A 132 9.69 6.06 -8.55
N LEU A 133 8.65 6.87 -8.67
CA LEU A 133 8.75 8.29 -9.01
C LEU A 133 8.12 9.09 -7.88
N ALA A 134 8.88 10.02 -7.30
CA ALA A 134 8.34 10.99 -6.36
C ALA A 134 8.07 12.31 -7.10
N PHE A 135 6.83 12.75 -7.08
CA PHE A 135 6.39 14.04 -7.60
C PHE A 135 6.23 14.99 -6.43
N TYR A 136 6.95 16.07 -6.41
CA TYR A 136 6.78 17.10 -5.40
C TYR A 136 6.52 18.46 -6.01
N LYS A 137 5.63 19.21 -5.37
CA LYS A 137 5.22 20.55 -5.80
C LYS A 137 5.21 21.51 -4.63
N PRO A 138 5.53 22.80 -4.85
CA PRO A 138 5.49 23.79 -3.80
C PRO A 138 4.08 23.97 -3.23
N VAL A 139 4.04 24.20 -1.93
CA VAL A 139 2.83 24.55 -1.19
C VAL A 139 2.80 26.07 -1.07
N TYR A 140 1.69 26.67 -1.49
CA TYR A 140 1.44 28.11 -1.33
C TYR A 140 0.59 28.34 -0.08
N TYR A 141 0.88 29.45 0.59
CA TYR A 141 0.20 29.89 1.79
C TYR A 141 -0.41 31.27 1.56
N LYS A 142 -1.52 31.54 2.23
CA LYS A 142 -2.14 32.85 2.31
C LYS A 142 -1.49 33.58 3.48
N ILE A 143 -0.63 34.56 3.18
CA ILE A 143 0.13 35.32 4.14
C ILE A 143 -0.51 36.71 4.28
N LEU A 144 -0.58 37.19 5.50
CA LEU A 144 -1.17 38.47 5.87
C LEU A 144 -0.06 39.51 5.99
N TYR A 145 -0.20 40.56 5.22
CA TYR A 145 0.67 41.71 5.27
C TYR A 145 -0.10 42.91 5.85
N PRO A 146 0.35 43.53 6.93
CA PRO A 146 -0.28 44.73 7.47
C PRO A 146 -0.07 45.91 6.48
N VAL A 147 -1.17 46.49 6.03
CA VAL A 147 -1.14 47.70 5.19
C VAL A 147 -1.37 48.96 6.05
N SER A 148 -2.21 48.83 7.08
CA SER A 148 -2.55 49.87 8.04
C SER A 148 -2.83 49.20 9.42
N ALA A 149 -3.05 50.01 10.44
CA ALA A 149 -3.31 49.51 11.81
C ALA A 149 -4.51 48.53 11.89
N TYR A 150 -5.46 48.61 10.94
CA TYR A 150 -6.69 47.78 10.91
C TYR A 150 -6.91 47.08 9.60
N GLU A 151 -6.00 47.18 8.63
CA GLU A 151 -6.16 46.61 7.30
C GLU A 151 -5.01 45.68 6.93
N TYR A 152 -5.37 44.47 6.50
CA TYR A 152 -4.41 43.44 6.07
C TYR A 152 -4.67 43.04 4.63
N GLN A 153 -3.59 42.92 3.87
CA GLN A 153 -3.63 42.37 2.52
C GLN A 153 -3.21 40.89 2.54
N ILE A 154 -4.04 40.03 1.93
CA ILE A 154 -3.73 38.60 1.79
C ILE A 154 -2.98 38.38 0.48
N LYS A 155 -1.76 37.84 0.56
CA LYS A 155 -0.98 37.39 -0.60
C LYS A 155 -0.74 35.91 -0.55
N GLU A 156 -0.77 35.29 -1.72
CA GLU A 156 -0.51 33.85 -1.83
C GLU A 156 0.93 33.63 -2.30
N GLU A 157 1.80 33.23 -1.37
CA GLU A 157 3.24 33.08 -1.57
C GLU A 157 3.74 31.73 -1.10
N LYS A 158 4.95 31.33 -1.54
CA LYS A 158 5.65 30.15 -1.02
C LYS A 158 6.15 30.48 0.38
N LEU A 159 6.16 29.46 1.25
CA LEU A 159 6.64 29.63 2.61
C LEU A 159 8.16 29.88 2.60
N ASP A 160 8.55 31.03 3.14
CA ASP A 160 9.89 31.28 3.61
C ASP A 160 9.85 31.33 5.15
N VAL A 161 10.47 30.34 5.80
CA VAL A 161 10.41 30.19 7.26
C VAL A 161 11.10 31.36 7.99
N ILE A 162 12.05 32.02 7.32
CA ILE A 162 12.77 33.16 7.90
C ILE A 162 11.90 34.42 7.89
N GLN A 163 11.15 34.61 6.78
CA GLN A 163 10.35 35.84 6.58
C GLN A 163 8.92 35.72 7.11
N HIS A 164 8.37 34.49 7.15
CA HIS A 164 6.96 34.23 7.48
C HIS A 164 6.83 33.42 8.76
N PRO A 165 6.73 34.08 9.92
CA PRO A 165 6.44 33.40 11.16
C PRO A 165 5.01 32.82 11.18
N PRO A 166 4.70 31.86 12.09
CA PRO A 166 3.42 31.14 12.07
C PRO A 166 2.18 32.03 12.21
N TYR A 167 2.32 33.18 12.89
CA TYR A 167 1.22 34.11 13.13
C TYR A 167 0.84 34.97 11.91
N ASP A 168 1.67 35.07 10.90
CA ASP A 168 1.37 35.79 9.66
C ASP A 168 0.63 34.90 8.64
N ILE A 169 0.58 33.59 8.88
CA ILE A 169 -0.06 32.65 7.98
C ILE A 169 -1.54 32.53 8.33
N TYR A 170 -2.41 32.91 7.41
CA TYR A 170 -3.86 32.76 7.55
C TYR A 170 -4.34 31.36 7.23
N SER A 171 -3.89 30.79 6.11
CA SER A 171 -4.30 29.45 5.69
C SER A 171 -3.40 28.91 4.57
N LYS A 172 -3.63 27.66 4.18
CA LYS A 172 -3.06 27.08 2.97
C LYS A 172 -3.83 27.55 1.74
N ALA A 173 -3.15 27.90 0.66
CA ALA A 173 -3.76 28.18 -0.64
C ALA A 173 -4.34 26.91 -1.29
N PRO A 174 -5.23 27.02 -2.31
CA PRO A 174 -5.81 25.89 -3.03
C PRO A 174 -4.74 24.94 -3.58
N TRP A 175 -5.07 23.63 -3.57
CA TRP A 175 -4.12 22.58 -3.97
C TRP A 175 -3.65 22.69 -5.43
N VAL A 176 -4.49 23.27 -6.31
CA VAL A 176 -4.19 23.44 -7.75
C VAL A 176 -3.02 24.40 -7.98
N LYS A 177 -2.80 25.38 -7.08
CA LYS A 177 -1.71 26.33 -7.20
C LYS A 177 -0.36 25.64 -7.06
N GLY A 178 0.57 25.93 -7.98
CA GLY A 178 1.90 25.32 -8.03
C GLY A 178 1.97 23.97 -8.77
N LEU A 179 0.92 23.51 -9.43
CA LEU A 179 0.98 22.28 -10.24
C LEU A 179 1.99 22.37 -11.40
N GLY A 180 2.11 23.54 -12.03
CA GLY A 180 3.09 23.78 -13.11
C GLY A 180 4.54 23.75 -12.65
N GLU A 181 4.79 23.79 -11.34
CA GLU A 181 6.13 23.75 -10.75
C GLU A 181 6.48 22.37 -10.17
N THR A 182 5.72 21.34 -10.53
CA THR A 182 5.95 19.97 -10.07
C THR A 182 7.28 19.47 -10.60
N ARG A 183 8.10 18.92 -9.70
CA ARG A 183 9.37 18.28 -10.01
C ARG A 183 9.29 16.81 -9.70
N VAL A 184 10.12 16.00 -10.40
CA VAL A 184 10.12 14.55 -10.30
C VAL A 184 11.49 14.06 -9.84
N ILE A 185 11.51 13.15 -8.90
CA ILE A 185 12.72 12.46 -8.46
C ILE A 185 12.50 10.96 -8.68
N PRO A 186 13.28 10.32 -9.55
CA PRO A 186 13.24 8.88 -9.72
C PRO A 186 13.97 8.17 -8.59
N GLY A 187 13.56 6.90 -8.36
CA GLY A 187 14.13 6.03 -7.37
C GLY A 187 13.77 4.57 -7.61
N LEU A 188 14.17 3.73 -6.69
CA LEU A 188 13.85 2.31 -6.65
C LEU A 188 13.22 1.98 -5.31
N PHE A 189 12.42 0.92 -5.28
CA PHE A 189 11.87 0.44 -4.02
C PHE A 189 11.80 -1.08 -3.95
N ILE A 190 11.79 -1.58 -2.75
CA ILE A 190 11.48 -2.97 -2.40
C ILE A 190 10.35 -2.98 -1.37
N LYS A 191 9.47 -3.95 -1.48
CA LYS A 191 8.31 -4.13 -0.61
C LYS A 191 8.20 -5.59 -0.24
N GLY A 192 7.94 -5.86 1.03
CA GLY A 192 7.74 -7.21 1.54
C GLY A 192 6.67 -7.23 2.61
N GLY A 193 5.95 -8.35 2.72
CA GLY A 193 4.90 -8.47 3.71
C GLY A 193 4.17 -9.79 3.69
N VAL A 194 3.15 -9.86 4.55
CA VAL A 194 2.27 -11.01 4.72
C VAL A 194 0.86 -10.61 4.31
N ASN A 195 0.17 -11.51 3.64
CA ASN A 195 -1.20 -11.36 3.16
C ASN A 195 -2.06 -12.41 3.86
N PHE A 196 -3.15 -11.97 4.48
CA PHE A 196 -4.15 -12.78 5.15
C PHE A 196 -5.46 -12.71 4.35
N GLU A 197 -5.75 -13.73 3.56
CA GLU A 197 -6.99 -13.81 2.77
C GLU A 197 -8.07 -14.56 3.53
N TYR A 198 -9.19 -13.88 3.81
CA TYR A 198 -10.32 -14.39 4.60
C TYR A 198 -11.65 -14.43 3.82
N SER A 199 -11.61 -14.30 2.50
CA SER A 199 -12.83 -14.33 1.66
C SER A 199 -13.60 -15.65 1.83
N LYS A 200 -14.91 -15.55 2.01
CA LYS A 200 -15.82 -16.71 2.11
C LYS A 200 -16.15 -17.33 0.76
N GLU A 201 -16.05 -16.54 -0.31
CA GLU A 201 -16.33 -16.98 -1.67
C GLU A 201 -15.02 -17.23 -2.43
N GLU A 202 -14.96 -18.28 -3.22
CA GLU A 202 -13.76 -18.62 -4.01
C GLU A 202 -13.47 -17.64 -5.14
N LYS A 203 -14.49 -16.91 -5.61
CA LYS A 203 -14.39 -15.95 -6.73
C LYS A 203 -14.02 -14.54 -6.32
N VAL A 204 -14.13 -14.22 -5.03
CA VAL A 204 -13.87 -12.90 -4.47
C VAL A 204 -12.67 -12.94 -3.55
N ILE A 205 -11.84 -11.94 -3.61
CA ILE A 205 -10.67 -11.78 -2.76
C ILE A 205 -10.95 -10.68 -1.76
N HIS A 206 -10.82 -11.01 -0.48
CA HIS A 206 -10.73 -10.06 0.63
C HIS A 206 -9.52 -10.43 1.46
N ALA A 207 -8.54 -9.53 1.53
CA ALA A 207 -7.32 -9.79 2.26
C ALA A 207 -6.83 -8.54 2.99
N ILE A 208 -6.20 -8.76 4.12
CA ILE A 208 -5.42 -7.76 4.84
C ILE A 208 -3.96 -8.07 4.59
N GLU A 209 -3.20 -7.05 4.20
CA GLU A 209 -1.75 -7.17 4.04
C GLU A 209 -1.05 -6.26 5.05
N ALA A 210 0.06 -6.72 5.60
CA ALA A 210 0.93 -5.93 6.46
C ALA A 210 2.39 -6.20 6.10
N GLY A 211 3.23 -5.18 6.19
CA GLY A 211 4.63 -5.32 5.84
C GLY A 211 5.41 -4.02 5.86
N PHE A 212 6.51 -4.00 5.14
CA PHE A 212 7.39 -2.85 5.04
C PHE A 212 7.69 -2.52 3.57
N THR A 213 8.03 -1.26 3.34
CA THR A 213 8.51 -0.74 2.06
C THR A 213 9.76 0.09 2.32
N LEU A 214 10.83 -0.22 1.61
CA LEU A 214 12.06 0.56 1.60
C LEU A 214 12.20 1.22 0.22
N SER A 215 12.25 2.54 0.17
CA SER A 215 12.37 3.33 -1.06
C SER A 215 13.62 4.18 -1.02
N GLY A 216 14.43 4.12 -2.07
CA GLY A 216 15.60 4.97 -2.25
C GLY A 216 15.41 5.87 -3.46
N TYR A 217 15.57 7.16 -3.28
CA TYR A 217 15.48 8.18 -4.33
C TYR A 217 16.85 8.74 -4.66
N LEU A 218 17.05 9.20 -5.88
CA LEU A 218 18.33 9.75 -6.32
C LEU A 218 18.70 11.07 -5.60
N LYS A 219 17.71 11.75 -5.04
CA LYS A 219 17.90 13.00 -4.26
C LYS A 219 16.92 12.99 -3.09
N GLU A 220 17.23 13.76 -2.06
CA GLU A 220 16.30 14.02 -0.96
C GLU A 220 15.02 14.67 -1.47
N ILE A 221 13.89 14.27 -0.89
CA ILE A 221 12.59 14.89 -1.21
C ILE A 221 12.39 16.06 -0.25
N PRO A 222 12.47 17.32 -0.72
CA PRO A 222 12.40 18.51 0.13
C PRO A 222 10.96 18.79 0.56
N ILE A 223 10.42 18.03 1.53
CA ILE A 223 9.04 18.19 2.03
C ILE A 223 8.95 19.33 3.03
N MET A 224 9.90 19.41 3.96
CA MET A 224 9.92 20.39 5.03
C MET A 224 11.12 21.33 4.89
N ALA A 225 10.98 22.56 5.40
CA ALA A 225 12.08 23.52 5.53
C ALA A 225 13.02 23.12 6.68
N THR A 226 13.63 21.95 6.57
CA THR A 226 14.55 21.38 7.57
C THR A 226 15.64 20.59 6.85
N THR A 227 16.75 20.38 7.52
CA THR A 227 17.88 19.56 7.04
C THR A 227 17.61 18.06 7.10
N ASP A 228 16.50 17.63 7.73
CA ASP A 228 16.20 16.21 7.95
C ASP A 228 15.36 15.59 6.81
N ASN A 229 15.35 16.17 5.62
CA ASN A 229 14.76 15.52 4.46
C ASN A 229 15.62 14.33 4.06
N GLN A 230 14.94 13.22 3.70
CA GLN A 230 15.62 11.95 3.45
C GLN A 230 15.47 11.50 2.00
N ALA A 231 16.52 10.90 1.46
CA ALA A 231 16.51 10.20 0.18
C ALA A 231 16.09 8.72 0.32
N ILE A 232 16.27 8.14 1.52
CA ILE A 232 15.88 6.76 1.81
C ILE A 232 14.72 6.79 2.80
N LEU A 233 13.60 6.19 2.42
CA LEU A 233 12.38 6.14 3.22
C LEU A 233 12.05 4.69 3.54
N LEU A 234 11.96 4.37 4.83
CA LEU A 234 11.43 3.11 5.34
C LEU A 234 10.03 3.37 5.87
N SER A 235 9.04 2.71 5.31
CA SER A 235 7.65 2.78 5.77
C SER A 235 7.09 1.41 6.11
N LEU A 236 6.34 1.34 7.20
CA LEU A 236 5.47 0.22 7.51
C LEU A 236 4.11 0.47 6.87
N PHE A 237 3.46 -0.58 6.40
CA PHE A 237 2.14 -0.44 5.81
C PHE A 237 1.18 -1.52 6.30
N VAL A 238 -0.09 -1.15 6.33
CA VAL A 238 -1.23 -2.06 6.41
C VAL A 238 -2.14 -1.73 5.24
N SER A 239 -2.65 -2.74 4.54
CA SER A 239 -3.57 -2.53 3.43
C SER A 239 -4.75 -3.47 3.46
N TYR A 240 -5.87 -2.99 2.97
CA TYR A 240 -7.04 -3.79 2.69
C TYR A 240 -7.14 -4.01 1.18
N ARG A 241 -7.08 -5.29 0.78
CA ARG A 241 -7.12 -5.70 -0.63
C ARG A 241 -8.43 -6.41 -0.94
N PHE A 242 -9.06 -6.00 -2.04
CA PHE A 242 -10.26 -6.63 -2.56
C PHE A 242 -10.14 -6.85 -4.07
N GLY A 243 -10.72 -7.95 -4.54
CA GLY A 243 -10.55 -8.31 -5.94
C GLY A 243 -11.40 -9.48 -6.38
N VAL A 244 -11.15 -9.91 -7.58
CA VAL A 244 -11.82 -11.05 -8.22
C VAL A 244 -10.80 -12.03 -8.77
N VAL A 245 -11.17 -13.31 -8.71
CA VAL A 245 -10.45 -14.37 -9.39
C VAL A 245 -10.96 -14.42 -10.83
N ILE A 246 -10.04 -14.39 -11.79
CA ILE A 246 -10.36 -14.44 -13.22
C ILE A 246 -10.64 -15.89 -13.60
N ASP A 247 -11.85 -16.17 -14.03
CA ASP A 247 -12.27 -17.46 -14.55
C ASP A 247 -12.46 -17.35 -16.08
N PRO A 248 -11.64 -18.01 -16.90
CA PRO A 248 -11.78 -17.98 -18.35
C PRO A 248 -13.12 -18.56 -18.82
N LEU A 249 -13.73 -19.47 -18.06
CA LEU A 249 -14.98 -20.15 -18.41
C LEU A 249 -16.22 -19.30 -18.08
N ASN A 250 -16.09 -18.31 -17.17
CA ASN A 250 -17.19 -17.47 -16.70
C ASN A 250 -16.82 -15.98 -16.77
N PRO A 251 -16.85 -15.34 -17.94
CA PRO A 251 -16.43 -13.93 -18.12
C PRO A 251 -17.21 -12.92 -17.25
N GLU A 252 -18.44 -13.22 -16.90
CA GLU A 252 -19.27 -12.34 -16.05
C GLU A 252 -18.74 -12.18 -14.64
N THR A 253 -18.10 -13.21 -14.07
CA THR A 253 -17.51 -13.17 -12.73
C THR A 253 -16.20 -12.40 -12.68
N ASN A 254 -15.61 -12.12 -13.83
CA ASN A 254 -14.36 -11.38 -13.97
C ASN A 254 -14.53 -9.86 -13.82
N LYS A 255 -15.77 -9.36 -13.74
CA LYS A 255 -16.08 -7.94 -13.56
C LYS A 255 -16.00 -7.58 -12.08
N PHE A 256 -15.35 -6.46 -11.75
CA PHE A 256 -15.29 -5.95 -10.37
C PHE A 256 -16.68 -5.68 -9.77
N SER A 257 -17.68 -5.40 -10.59
CA SER A 257 -19.06 -5.28 -10.13
C SER A 257 -19.59 -6.53 -9.42
N TYR A 258 -18.97 -7.69 -9.65
CA TYR A 258 -19.35 -8.93 -8.97
C TYR A 258 -19.10 -8.88 -7.46
N ILE A 259 -18.08 -8.16 -7.00
CA ILE A 259 -17.78 -7.97 -5.56
C ILE A 259 -18.96 -7.31 -4.84
N PHE A 260 -19.68 -6.41 -5.52
CA PHE A 260 -20.78 -5.62 -4.97
C PHE A 260 -22.17 -6.22 -5.23
N LYS A 261 -22.26 -7.30 -6.00
CA LYS A 261 -23.54 -7.99 -6.21
C LYS A 261 -23.94 -8.72 -4.93
N ARG A 262 -24.93 -8.19 -4.22
CA ARG A 262 -25.58 -8.89 -3.10
C ARG A 262 -26.20 -10.18 -3.63
N LYS A 263 -25.85 -11.36 -3.10
CA LYS A 263 -26.60 -12.59 -3.37
C LYS A 263 -28.03 -12.35 -2.95
N LYS A 264 -28.99 -12.34 -3.89
CA LYS A 264 -30.39 -12.50 -3.54
C LYS A 264 -30.50 -13.87 -2.86
N ALA A 265 -30.96 -13.87 -1.62
CA ALA A 265 -31.27 -15.10 -0.91
C ALA A 265 -32.22 -15.90 -1.81
N THR A 266 -31.80 -17.07 -2.25
CA THR A 266 -32.69 -18.03 -2.90
C THR A 266 -33.70 -18.44 -1.84
N PRO A 267 -35.03 -18.25 -2.04
CA PRO A 267 -36.00 -18.74 -1.07
C PRO A 267 -35.82 -20.28 -0.95
N ALA A 268 -35.67 -20.73 0.29
CA ALA A 268 -35.68 -22.14 0.58
C ALA A 268 -37.10 -22.64 0.23
N TYR A 269 -37.17 -23.58 -0.71
CA TYR A 269 -38.36 -24.39 -0.97
C TYR A 269 -38.34 -25.57 -0.03
#